data_7371b4da12296ff7394062a2db086536
#
_entry.id   7371b4da12296ff7394062a2db086536
#
_cell.length_a   1.000
_cell.length_b   1.000
_cell.length_c   1.000
_cell.angle_alpha   90.00
_cell.angle_beta   90.00
_cell.angle_gamma   90.00
#
_symmetry.space_group_name_H-M   'P 1'
#
loop_
_entity.id
_entity.type
_entity.pdbx_description
1 polymer ?
#
loop_
_entity_poly.entity_id
_entity_poly.type
_entity_poly.pdbx_seq_one_letter_code
_entity_poly.pdbx_strand_id
1 'polypeptide(L)'
;MSNDVKIGRQFLIDEFGVRSETIERFEHYHSLVLKWQPAQNLVSRETLAHFWVRHICDSSTLIKLNGPKGIWLDFGSGAGFPGLVTAILHKQLNADGPSSVVHLVESNKRKVAFLRTVIRETGINAVVHASRIEKFVENSDIKPDFISARAVTALKNLQVFSEDYVSKGSACFFHKGRDINGEIAEAANIFDFDLVKHIQALPGNRQSDGVIAEIGTIRRKTS
;
A
#
# COMPACT_ATOMS: atom_id res chain seq x y z
N MET A 1 -18.53 9.85 16.90
CA MET A 1 -17.73 8.90 16.11
C MET A 1 -18.61 8.34 15.02
N SER A 2 -18.21 8.45 13.74
CA SER A 2 -18.99 7.92 12.62
C SER A 2 -19.06 6.38 12.64
N ASN A 3 -20.08 5.82 11.95
CA ASN A 3 -20.23 4.35 11.86
C ASN A 3 -19.01 3.71 11.14
N ASP A 4 -18.45 4.38 10.13
CA ASP A 4 -17.27 3.95 9.41
C ASP A 4 -16.04 3.77 10.33
N VAL A 5 -15.81 4.73 11.24
CA VAL A 5 -14.73 4.65 12.23
C VAL A 5 -14.95 3.47 13.18
N LYS A 6 -16.17 3.28 13.69
CA LYS A 6 -16.48 2.18 14.62
C LYS A 6 -16.23 0.82 13.97
N ILE A 7 -16.75 0.62 12.76
CA ILE A 7 -16.58 -0.62 11.99
C ILE A 7 -15.10 -0.87 11.68
N GLY A 8 -14.37 0.14 11.22
CA GLY A 8 -12.95 -0.01 10.88
C GLY A 8 -12.08 -0.32 12.10
N ARG A 9 -12.32 0.33 13.23
CA ARG A 9 -11.61 0.04 14.50
C ARG A 9 -11.84 -1.40 14.94
N GLN A 10 -13.10 -1.84 14.96
CA GLN A 10 -13.46 -3.20 15.36
C GLN A 10 -12.77 -4.23 14.46
N PHE A 11 -12.80 -4.03 13.14
CA PHE A 11 -12.10 -4.88 12.18
C PHE A 11 -10.61 -4.99 12.48
N LEU A 12 -9.92 -3.87 12.75
CA LEU A 12 -8.49 -3.90 13.07
C LEU A 12 -8.19 -4.65 14.38
N ILE A 13 -9.06 -4.51 15.38
CA ILE A 13 -8.94 -5.23 16.65
C ILE A 13 -9.12 -6.74 16.43
N ASP A 14 -10.19 -7.13 15.75
CA ASP A 14 -10.55 -8.53 15.54
C ASP A 14 -9.54 -9.28 14.66
N GLU A 15 -9.06 -8.62 13.59
CA GLU A 15 -8.23 -9.26 12.57
C GLU A 15 -6.73 -9.19 12.86
N PHE A 16 -6.28 -8.18 13.59
CA PHE A 16 -4.85 -7.92 13.82
C PHE A 16 -4.49 -7.75 15.30
N GLY A 17 -5.44 -7.82 16.22
CA GLY A 17 -5.19 -7.62 17.64
C GLY A 17 -4.57 -6.25 17.96
N VAL A 18 -4.96 -5.20 17.22
CA VAL A 18 -4.33 -3.89 17.40
C VAL A 18 -4.65 -3.29 18.76
N ARG A 19 -3.62 -2.65 19.37
CA ARG A 19 -3.73 -1.97 20.67
C ARG A 19 -4.24 -0.55 20.51
N SER A 20 -4.62 0.07 21.62
CA SER A 20 -5.12 1.45 21.66
C SER A 20 -4.17 2.45 20.99
N GLU A 21 -2.86 2.32 21.22
CA GLU A 21 -1.89 3.25 20.64
C GLU A 21 -1.83 3.14 19.10
N THR A 22 -2.11 1.98 18.54
CA THR A 22 -2.18 1.81 17.08
C THR A 22 -3.45 2.42 16.51
N ILE A 23 -4.57 2.27 17.21
CA ILE A 23 -5.82 2.95 16.87
C ILE A 23 -5.63 4.47 16.91
N GLU A 24 -4.99 5.01 17.94
CA GLU A 24 -4.67 6.45 18.07
C GLU A 24 -3.80 6.95 16.91
N ARG A 25 -2.82 6.16 16.46
CA ARG A 25 -2.02 6.49 15.26
C ARG A 25 -2.87 6.58 14.00
N PHE A 26 -3.81 5.64 13.81
CA PHE A 26 -4.74 5.69 12.68
C PHE A 26 -5.71 6.88 12.78
N GLU A 27 -6.21 7.21 13.96
CA GLU A 27 -7.06 8.37 14.19
C GLU A 27 -6.29 9.68 13.89
N HIS A 28 -5.05 9.75 14.35
CA HIS A 28 -4.19 10.89 14.06
C HIS A 28 -3.89 11.02 12.57
N TYR A 29 -3.54 9.90 11.90
CA TYR A 29 -3.36 9.88 10.45
C TYR A 29 -4.62 10.35 9.72
N HIS A 30 -5.81 9.87 10.12
CA HIS A 30 -7.08 10.33 9.55
C HIS A 30 -7.29 11.84 9.75
N SER A 31 -7.00 12.37 10.95
CA SER A 31 -7.10 13.81 11.23
C SER A 31 -6.20 14.65 10.32
N LEU A 32 -4.98 14.16 10.06
CA LEU A 32 -4.05 14.79 9.12
C LEU A 32 -4.58 14.75 7.69
N VAL A 33 -5.17 13.64 7.24
CA VAL A 33 -5.81 13.58 5.92
C VAL A 33 -6.91 14.64 5.82
N LEU A 34 -7.80 14.72 6.79
CA LEU A 34 -8.88 15.73 6.80
C LEU A 34 -8.32 17.17 6.75
N LYS A 35 -7.26 17.44 7.48
CA LYS A 35 -6.59 18.76 7.51
C LYS A 35 -5.97 19.13 6.17
N TRP A 36 -5.33 18.17 5.48
CA TRP A 36 -4.61 18.45 4.24
C TRP A 36 -5.47 18.28 2.98
N GLN A 37 -6.58 17.56 3.06
CA GLN A 37 -7.50 17.26 1.95
C GLN A 37 -7.93 18.48 1.14
N PRO A 38 -8.32 19.63 1.75
CA PRO A 38 -8.77 20.79 0.98
C PRO A 38 -7.70 21.36 0.05
N ALA A 39 -6.44 21.23 0.41
CA ALA A 39 -5.32 21.79 -0.35
C ALA A 39 -4.70 20.81 -1.36
N GLN A 40 -4.93 19.48 -1.21
CA GLN A 40 -4.16 18.48 -1.95
C GLN A 40 -4.98 17.37 -2.63
N ASN A 41 -6.28 17.25 -2.35
CA ASN A 41 -7.10 16.15 -2.87
C ASN A 41 -6.41 14.77 -2.67
N LEU A 42 -6.06 14.45 -1.43
CA LEU A 42 -5.32 13.23 -1.08
C LEU A 42 -6.09 11.96 -1.43
N VAL A 43 -7.40 11.97 -1.20
CA VAL A 43 -8.35 10.90 -1.53
C VAL A 43 -9.58 11.50 -2.24
N SER A 44 -10.37 10.66 -2.91
CA SER A 44 -11.61 11.16 -3.53
C SER A 44 -12.62 11.59 -2.45
N ARG A 45 -13.47 12.56 -2.78
CA ARG A 45 -14.52 13.02 -1.83
C ARG A 45 -15.47 11.90 -1.46
N GLU A 46 -15.77 11.01 -2.38
CA GLU A 46 -16.63 9.85 -2.17
C GLU A 46 -16.04 8.88 -1.15
N THR A 47 -14.74 8.56 -1.26
CA THR A 47 -14.08 7.62 -0.37
C THR A 47 -13.71 8.22 0.98
N LEU A 48 -13.67 9.55 1.10
CA LEU A 48 -13.36 10.23 2.37
C LEU A 48 -14.40 9.93 3.46
N ALA A 49 -15.69 9.83 3.10
CA ALA A 49 -16.76 9.48 4.04
C ALA A 49 -16.64 8.04 4.58
N HIS A 50 -15.88 7.19 3.89
CA HIS A 50 -15.64 5.79 4.20
C HIS A 50 -14.16 5.50 4.41
N PHE A 51 -13.43 6.47 4.96
CA PHE A 51 -11.96 6.46 5.03
C PHE A 51 -11.40 5.23 5.74
N TRP A 52 -12.01 4.83 6.85
CA TRP A 52 -11.53 3.69 7.63
C TRP A 52 -11.70 2.38 6.87
N VAL A 53 -12.89 2.13 6.35
CA VAL A 53 -13.16 0.88 5.63
C VAL A 53 -12.46 0.85 4.27
N ARG A 54 -12.57 1.94 3.49
CA ARG A 54 -12.08 1.97 2.09
C ARG A 54 -10.58 2.18 1.96
N HIS A 55 -9.92 2.70 2.97
CA HIS A 55 -8.48 2.94 2.91
C HIS A 55 -7.71 2.19 3.98
N ILE A 56 -8.05 2.34 5.26
CA ILE A 56 -7.28 1.68 6.33
C ILE A 56 -7.50 0.16 6.30
N CYS A 57 -8.76 -0.31 6.38
CA CYS A 57 -9.04 -1.76 6.39
C CYS A 57 -8.62 -2.43 5.09
N ASP A 58 -8.92 -1.82 3.93
CA ASP A 58 -8.52 -2.35 2.62
C ASP A 58 -7.00 -2.48 2.50
N SER A 59 -6.24 -1.48 2.94
CA SER A 59 -4.76 -1.54 2.93
C SER A 59 -4.18 -2.52 3.94
N SER A 60 -4.82 -2.70 5.11
CA SER A 60 -4.34 -3.61 6.16
C SER A 60 -4.39 -5.08 5.73
N THR A 61 -5.24 -5.42 4.76
CA THR A 61 -5.36 -6.80 4.27
C THR A 61 -4.05 -7.36 3.68
N LEU A 62 -3.12 -6.51 3.23
CA LEU A 62 -1.78 -6.94 2.79
C LEU A 62 -1.02 -7.68 3.89
N ILE A 63 -1.18 -7.26 5.14
CA ILE A 63 -0.49 -7.90 6.29
C ILE A 63 -0.97 -9.34 6.51
N LYS A 64 -2.22 -9.66 6.12
CA LYS A 64 -2.72 -11.05 6.19
C LYS A 64 -2.03 -11.97 5.19
N LEU A 65 -1.60 -11.44 4.06
CA LEU A 65 -0.97 -12.23 3.00
C LEU A 65 0.50 -12.52 3.30
N ASN A 66 1.21 -11.59 3.96
CA ASN A 66 2.67 -11.64 4.07
C ASN A 66 3.21 -11.53 5.49
N GLY A 67 2.33 -11.27 6.45
CA GLY A 67 2.74 -10.94 7.80
C GLY A 67 3.38 -9.54 7.91
N PRO A 68 3.71 -9.14 9.14
CA PRO A 68 4.15 -7.78 9.42
C PRO A 68 5.68 -7.62 9.38
N LYS A 69 6.41 -8.33 8.55
CA LYS A 69 7.88 -8.31 8.53
C LYS A 69 8.40 -7.86 7.16
N GLY A 70 9.68 -7.56 7.12
CA GLY A 70 10.43 -7.30 5.90
C GLY A 70 10.47 -5.84 5.46
N ILE A 71 11.24 -5.62 4.41
CA ILE A 71 11.41 -4.32 3.75
C ILE A 71 10.31 -4.19 2.69
N TRP A 72 9.48 -3.18 2.82
CA TRP A 72 8.41 -2.88 1.87
C TRP A 72 8.77 -1.70 0.99
N LEU A 73 8.41 -1.78 -0.28
CA LEU A 73 8.53 -0.70 -1.24
C LEU A 73 7.15 -0.40 -1.82
N ASP A 74 6.64 0.79 -1.56
CA ASP A 74 5.31 1.23 -2.00
C ASP A 74 5.44 2.23 -3.15
N PHE A 75 5.06 1.83 -4.36
CA PHE A 75 5.12 2.66 -5.54
C PHE A 75 3.95 3.63 -5.62
N GLY A 76 4.25 4.92 -5.84
CA GLY A 76 3.25 5.94 -6.01
C GLY A 76 2.37 6.12 -4.77
N SER A 77 2.97 6.22 -3.61
CA SER A 77 2.30 6.14 -2.30
C SER A 77 1.17 7.14 -2.08
N GLY A 78 1.16 8.25 -2.79
CA GLY A 78 0.05 9.21 -2.78
C GLY A 78 -0.28 9.75 -1.39
N ALA A 79 -1.46 9.43 -0.91
CA ALA A 79 -1.89 9.74 0.45
C ALA A 79 -1.36 8.73 1.50
N GLY A 80 -0.53 7.75 1.10
CA GLY A 80 0.07 6.76 1.99
C GLY A 80 -0.62 5.39 2.00
N PHE A 81 -1.37 5.05 0.96
CA PHE A 81 -2.06 3.76 0.84
C PHE A 81 -1.46 2.88 -0.25
N PRO A 82 -1.05 1.66 0.08
CA PRO A 82 -1.14 0.99 1.39
C PRO A 82 0.04 1.28 2.35
N GLY A 83 1.11 1.92 1.92
CA GLY A 83 2.40 1.97 2.59
C GLY A 83 2.39 2.50 4.04
N LEU A 84 1.71 3.63 4.35
CA LEU A 84 1.64 4.14 5.72
C LEU A 84 0.83 3.23 6.65
N VAL A 85 -0.24 2.58 6.12
CA VAL A 85 -1.02 1.61 6.90
C VAL A 85 -0.15 0.41 7.27
N THR A 86 0.61 -0.12 6.29
CA THR A 86 1.60 -1.16 6.51
C THR A 86 2.61 -0.76 7.58
N ALA A 87 3.18 0.45 7.51
CA ALA A 87 4.16 0.94 8.48
C ALA A 87 3.58 1.11 9.90
N ILE A 88 2.33 1.55 10.03
CA ILE A 88 1.65 1.66 11.33
C ILE A 88 1.44 0.27 11.96
N LEU A 89 1.01 -0.72 11.16
CA LEU A 89 0.83 -2.08 11.64
C LEU A 89 2.16 -2.77 11.97
N HIS A 90 3.19 -2.55 11.16
CA HIS A 90 4.55 -3.05 11.44
C HIS A 90 5.04 -2.58 12.81
N LYS A 91 4.85 -1.31 13.15
CA LYS A 91 5.29 -0.75 14.44
C LYS A 91 4.70 -1.49 15.63
N GLN A 92 3.46 -1.98 15.54
CA GLN A 92 2.84 -2.75 16.62
C GLN A 92 3.24 -4.22 16.60
N LEU A 93 3.21 -4.85 15.41
CA LEU A 93 3.28 -6.30 15.29
C LEU A 93 4.73 -6.81 15.30
N ASN A 94 5.70 -5.93 15.09
CA ASN A 94 7.13 -6.26 15.05
C ASN A 94 7.97 -5.54 16.09
N ALA A 95 7.39 -5.00 17.13
CA ALA A 95 8.12 -4.28 18.17
C ALA A 95 9.66 -4.37 18.02
N ASP A 96 10.29 -3.29 17.49
CA ASP A 96 11.73 -3.00 17.64
C ASP A 96 12.78 -3.75 16.80
N GLY A 97 12.44 -4.37 15.68
CA GLY A 97 13.46 -4.93 14.78
C GLY A 97 13.90 -3.97 13.67
N PRO A 98 15.22 -3.79 13.42
CA PRO A 98 15.74 -2.96 12.33
C PRO A 98 15.39 -3.49 10.91
N SER A 99 14.78 -4.66 10.81
CA SER A 99 14.48 -5.36 9.58
C SER A 99 13.11 -5.06 8.97
N SER A 100 12.33 -4.13 9.53
CA SER A 100 11.01 -3.77 9.00
C SER A 100 10.93 -2.26 8.75
N VAL A 101 11.10 -1.87 7.51
CA VAL A 101 10.99 -0.48 7.06
C VAL A 101 10.11 -0.40 5.82
N VAL A 102 9.30 0.65 5.72
CA VAL A 102 8.48 0.89 4.52
C VAL A 102 9.06 2.07 3.74
N HIS A 103 9.49 1.81 2.52
CA HIS A 103 9.96 2.83 1.58
C HIS A 103 8.80 3.30 0.71
N LEU A 104 8.52 4.59 0.73
CA LEU A 104 7.41 5.23 0.03
C LEU A 104 7.96 6.05 -1.14
N VAL A 105 7.64 5.69 -2.38
CA VAL A 105 8.05 6.43 -3.58
C VAL A 105 6.93 7.34 -4.04
N GLU A 106 7.15 8.65 -4.03
CA GLU A 106 6.16 9.65 -4.45
C GLU A 106 6.84 10.83 -5.12
N SER A 107 6.36 11.24 -6.30
CA SER A 107 6.96 12.32 -7.08
C SER A 107 6.36 13.70 -6.79
N ASN A 108 5.12 13.76 -6.30
CA ASN A 108 4.46 15.02 -5.98
C ASN A 108 4.99 15.60 -4.66
N LYS A 109 5.70 16.71 -4.73
CA LYS A 109 6.32 17.37 -3.58
C LYS A 109 5.35 17.67 -2.43
N ARG A 110 4.09 18.01 -2.73
CA ARG A 110 3.08 18.29 -1.71
C ARG A 110 2.68 17.01 -0.98
N LYS A 111 2.48 15.91 -1.72
CA LYS A 111 2.20 14.59 -1.13
C LYS A 111 3.40 14.06 -0.32
N VAL A 112 4.63 14.27 -0.81
CA VAL A 112 5.87 13.97 -0.05
C VAL A 112 5.88 14.71 1.29
N ALA A 113 5.53 15.99 1.33
CA ALA A 113 5.46 16.75 2.57
C ALA A 113 4.40 16.19 3.53
N PHE A 114 3.24 15.81 3.01
CA PHE A 114 2.19 15.13 3.77
C PHE A 114 2.68 13.81 4.37
N LEU A 115 3.24 12.91 3.55
CA LEU A 115 3.77 11.61 4.00
C LEU A 115 4.80 11.78 5.12
N ARG A 116 5.76 12.70 4.95
CA ARG A 116 6.76 13.01 5.98
C ARG A 116 6.15 13.54 7.27
N THR A 117 5.07 14.32 7.17
CA THR A 117 4.33 14.79 8.34
C THR A 117 3.68 13.63 9.10
N VAL A 118 3.00 12.71 8.39
CA VAL A 118 2.39 11.54 9.03
C VAL A 118 3.46 10.68 9.71
N ILE A 119 4.57 10.38 9.03
CA ILE A 119 5.67 9.57 9.58
C ILE A 119 6.20 10.19 10.87
N ARG A 120 6.51 11.49 10.88
CA ARG A 120 7.03 12.21 12.03
C ARG A 120 6.04 12.17 13.20
N GLU A 121 4.76 12.44 12.94
CA GLU A 121 3.76 12.61 13.99
C GLU A 121 3.22 11.28 14.53
N THR A 122 3.31 10.19 13.77
CA THR A 122 2.95 8.84 14.23
C THR A 122 4.15 8.02 14.72
N GLY A 123 5.37 8.49 14.47
CA GLY A 123 6.61 7.84 14.88
C GLY A 123 6.83 6.45 14.28
N ILE A 124 6.34 6.20 13.06
CA ILE A 124 6.47 4.93 12.34
C ILE A 124 7.80 4.83 11.60
N ASN A 125 8.25 3.61 11.33
CA ASN A 125 9.47 3.35 10.59
C ASN A 125 9.19 3.33 9.08
N ALA A 126 9.23 4.51 8.46
CA ALA A 126 9.06 4.65 7.02
C ALA A 126 9.96 5.76 6.46
N VAL A 127 10.36 5.61 5.19
CA VAL A 127 11.25 6.55 4.48
C VAL A 127 10.57 7.01 3.19
N VAL A 128 10.53 8.33 2.95
CA VAL A 128 9.93 8.90 1.72
C VAL A 128 11.01 9.26 0.72
N HIS A 129 10.91 8.65 -0.46
CA HIS A 129 11.73 8.93 -1.64
C HIS A 129 10.96 9.87 -2.57
N ALA A 130 11.40 11.13 -2.64
CA ALA A 130 10.81 12.15 -3.50
C ALA A 130 11.28 11.99 -4.95
N SER A 131 10.77 10.97 -5.66
CA SER A 131 11.20 10.59 -7.01
C SER A 131 10.05 10.06 -7.85
N ARG A 132 10.22 10.08 -9.17
CA ARG A 132 9.45 9.23 -10.08
C ARG A 132 9.88 7.77 -9.89
N ILE A 133 8.95 6.83 -10.10
CA ILE A 133 9.19 5.40 -9.89
C ILE A 133 10.35 4.93 -10.79
N GLU A 134 10.33 5.30 -12.06
CA GLU A 134 11.35 4.95 -13.05
C GLU A 134 12.76 5.31 -12.57
N LYS A 135 12.91 6.57 -12.15
CA LYS A 135 14.20 7.08 -11.64
C LYS A 135 14.62 6.44 -10.33
N PHE A 136 13.65 6.10 -9.49
CA PHE A 136 13.94 5.42 -8.23
C PHE A 136 14.47 4.01 -8.48
N VAL A 137 13.80 3.24 -9.34
CA VAL A 137 14.19 1.87 -9.68
C VAL A 137 15.58 1.82 -10.32
N GLU A 138 15.90 2.77 -11.21
CA GLU A 138 17.21 2.86 -11.87
C GLU A 138 18.37 3.15 -10.91
N ASN A 139 18.12 3.83 -9.81
CA ASN A 139 19.18 4.39 -8.94
C ASN A 139 19.14 3.86 -7.50
N SER A 140 18.29 2.89 -7.19
CA SER A 140 18.10 2.40 -5.82
C SER A 140 18.77 1.04 -5.60
N ASP A 141 19.57 0.95 -4.54
CA ASP A 141 20.15 -0.32 -4.06
C ASP A 141 19.26 -1.04 -3.02
N ILE A 142 18.05 -0.53 -2.77
CA ILE A 142 17.13 -1.14 -1.83
C ILE A 142 16.71 -2.51 -2.36
N LYS A 143 16.73 -3.50 -1.47
CA LYS A 143 16.28 -4.87 -1.76
C LYS A 143 15.00 -5.13 -0.96
N PRO A 144 13.83 -4.79 -1.50
CA PRO A 144 12.58 -5.03 -0.82
C PRO A 144 12.24 -6.52 -0.81
N ASP A 145 11.65 -6.98 0.28
CA ASP A 145 11.01 -8.28 0.32
C ASP A 145 9.66 -8.23 -0.39
N PHE A 146 8.98 -7.10 -0.26
CA PHE A 146 7.62 -6.89 -0.78
C PHE A 146 7.47 -5.55 -1.49
N ILE A 147 6.72 -5.56 -2.60
CA ILE A 147 6.40 -4.36 -3.37
C ILE A 147 4.89 -4.19 -3.39
N SER A 148 4.41 -3.00 -3.07
CA SER A 148 3.00 -2.63 -3.16
C SER A 148 2.76 -1.46 -4.10
N ALA A 149 1.55 -1.39 -4.64
CA ALA A 149 1.05 -0.23 -5.37
C ALA A 149 -0.47 -0.19 -5.32
N ARG A 150 -1.05 1.02 -5.29
CA ARG A 150 -2.48 1.23 -5.38
C ARG A 150 -2.79 2.47 -6.21
N ALA A 151 -3.64 2.32 -7.23
CA ALA A 151 -4.10 3.41 -8.10
C ALA A 151 -2.98 4.23 -8.75
N VAL A 152 -1.90 3.57 -9.19
CA VAL A 152 -0.70 4.20 -9.77
C VAL A 152 -0.73 4.15 -11.29
N THR A 153 -0.69 2.95 -11.86
CA THR A 153 -0.61 2.73 -13.32
C THR A 153 -1.11 1.32 -13.67
N ALA A 154 -1.17 0.99 -14.95
CA ALA A 154 -1.55 -0.34 -15.44
C ALA A 154 -0.56 -1.42 -14.97
N LEU A 155 -1.05 -2.68 -14.87
CA LEU A 155 -0.29 -3.83 -14.39
C LEU A 155 1.03 -4.03 -15.16
N LYS A 156 0.99 -3.90 -16.48
CA LYS A 156 2.19 -4.03 -17.34
C LYS A 156 3.32 -3.08 -16.93
N ASN A 157 3.00 -1.83 -16.57
CA ASN A 157 4.01 -0.86 -16.14
C ASN A 157 4.56 -1.19 -14.75
N LEU A 158 3.69 -1.66 -13.83
CA LEU A 158 4.12 -2.11 -12.51
C LEU A 158 5.07 -3.31 -12.63
N GLN A 159 4.83 -4.22 -13.59
CA GLN A 159 5.74 -5.34 -13.87
C GLN A 159 7.08 -4.86 -14.41
N VAL A 160 7.11 -3.86 -15.32
CA VAL A 160 8.36 -3.25 -15.79
C VAL A 160 9.19 -2.69 -14.64
N PHE A 161 8.53 -2.00 -13.68
CA PHE A 161 9.22 -1.43 -12.52
C PHE A 161 9.69 -2.48 -11.50
N SER A 162 9.07 -3.66 -11.51
CA SER A 162 9.29 -4.70 -10.49
C SER A 162 10.12 -5.88 -10.98
N GLU A 163 10.32 -6.05 -12.31
CA GLU A 163 10.93 -7.28 -12.87
C GLU A 163 12.29 -7.60 -12.26
N ASP A 164 13.14 -6.60 -12.05
CA ASP A 164 14.47 -6.78 -11.45
C ASP A 164 14.41 -7.16 -9.97
N TYR A 165 13.49 -6.56 -9.21
CA TYR A 165 13.27 -6.91 -7.80
C TYR A 165 12.71 -8.34 -7.65
N VAL A 166 11.72 -8.69 -8.49
CA VAL A 166 11.12 -10.04 -8.47
C VAL A 166 12.14 -11.10 -8.85
N SER A 167 13.03 -10.83 -9.83
CA SER A 167 14.12 -11.74 -10.19
C SER A 167 15.09 -11.99 -9.01
N LYS A 168 15.15 -11.08 -8.04
CA LYS A 168 15.96 -11.15 -6.82
C LYS A 168 15.19 -11.66 -5.59
N GLY A 169 13.94 -12.10 -5.77
CA GLY A 169 13.14 -12.76 -4.75
C GLY A 169 12.04 -11.91 -4.10
N SER A 170 11.81 -10.67 -4.55
CA SER A 170 10.70 -9.84 -4.06
C SER A 170 9.35 -10.38 -4.53
N ALA A 171 8.30 -10.29 -3.71
CA ALA A 171 6.93 -10.53 -4.10
C ALA A 171 6.16 -9.21 -4.27
N CYS A 172 5.26 -9.15 -5.26
CA CYS A 172 4.47 -7.95 -5.54
C CYS A 172 3.01 -8.12 -5.16
N PHE A 173 2.41 -7.08 -4.58
CA PHE A 173 1.02 -7.02 -4.16
C PHE A 173 0.38 -5.73 -4.64
N PHE A 174 -0.33 -5.80 -5.76
CA PHE A 174 -0.90 -4.63 -6.41
C PHE A 174 -2.41 -4.58 -6.21
N HIS A 175 -2.91 -3.52 -5.56
CA HIS A 175 -4.34 -3.25 -5.51
C HIS A 175 -4.82 -2.82 -6.90
N LYS A 176 -5.70 -3.60 -7.49
CA LYS A 176 -6.23 -3.42 -8.83
C LYS A 176 -7.76 -3.34 -8.79
N GLY A 177 -8.32 -2.56 -9.73
CA GLY A 177 -9.75 -2.38 -9.88
C GLY A 177 -10.46 -3.54 -10.60
N ARG A 178 -11.70 -3.28 -11.02
CA ARG A 178 -12.57 -4.28 -11.67
C ARG A 178 -12.04 -4.80 -13.00
N ASP A 179 -11.29 -3.97 -13.73
CA ASP A 179 -10.74 -4.34 -15.06
C ASP A 179 -9.39 -5.08 -14.99
N ILE A 180 -9.14 -5.78 -13.91
CA ILE A 180 -7.89 -6.55 -13.75
C ILE A 180 -7.68 -7.56 -14.88
N ASN A 181 -8.74 -8.16 -15.45
CA ASN A 181 -8.61 -9.14 -16.51
C ASN A 181 -8.09 -8.52 -17.81
N GLY A 182 -8.54 -7.31 -18.16
CA GLY A 182 -8.00 -6.55 -19.29
C GLY A 182 -6.53 -6.19 -19.07
N GLU A 183 -6.17 -5.75 -17.88
CA GLU A 183 -4.77 -5.45 -17.53
C GLU A 183 -3.87 -6.69 -17.57
N ILE A 184 -4.37 -7.87 -17.14
CA ILE A 184 -3.66 -9.14 -17.24
C ILE A 184 -3.40 -9.50 -18.70
N ALA A 185 -4.43 -9.40 -19.57
CA ALA A 185 -4.29 -9.70 -20.99
C ALA A 185 -3.26 -8.79 -21.69
N GLU A 186 -3.26 -7.48 -21.35
CA GLU A 186 -2.24 -6.55 -21.86
C GLU A 186 -0.84 -6.89 -21.36
N ALA A 187 -0.69 -7.20 -20.07
CA ALA A 187 0.60 -7.57 -19.49
C ALA A 187 1.15 -8.87 -20.08
N ALA A 188 0.28 -9.85 -20.33
CA ALA A 188 0.63 -11.13 -20.92
C ALA A 188 1.17 -11.05 -22.37
N ASN A 189 0.99 -9.94 -23.06
CA ASN A 189 1.64 -9.71 -24.33
C ASN A 189 3.16 -9.44 -24.21
N ILE A 190 3.62 -9.01 -23.02
CA ILE A 190 5.00 -8.59 -22.78
C ILE A 190 5.72 -9.56 -21.85
N PHE A 191 4.98 -10.11 -20.87
CA PHE A 191 5.55 -10.92 -19.80
C PHE A 191 4.87 -12.28 -19.67
N ASP A 192 5.65 -13.29 -19.27
CA ASP A 192 5.16 -14.48 -18.60
C ASP A 192 5.26 -14.26 -17.10
N PHE A 193 4.19 -14.51 -16.36
CA PHE A 193 4.14 -14.26 -14.92
C PHE A 193 3.14 -15.15 -14.20
N ASP A 194 3.42 -15.46 -12.94
CA ASP A 194 2.48 -16.12 -12.04
C ASP A 194 1.66 -15.06 -11.31
N LEU A 195 0.33 -15.22 -11.29
CA LEU A 195 -0.57 -14.27 -10.64
C LEU A 195 -1.64 -15.00 -9.83
N VAL A 196 -1.77 -14.61 -8.56
CA VAL A 196 -2.88 -15.00 -7.68
C VAL A 196 -3.75 -13.79 -7.40
N LYS A 197 -5.07 -13.93 -7.51
CA LYS A 197 -6.03 -12.88 -7.17
C LYS A 197 -6.59 -13.12 -5.77
N HIS A 198 -6.36 -12.18 -4.87
CA HIS A 198 -6.97 -12.19 -3.55
C HIS A 198 -8.16 -11.22 -3.51
N ILE A 199 -9.36 -11.78 -3.34
CA ILE A 199 -10.58 -11.00 -3.12
C ILE A 199 -10.65 -10.66 -1.64
N GLN A 200 -10.76 -9.37 -1.33
CA GLN A 200 -10.76 -8.91 0.06
C GLN A 200 -12.19 -8.78 0.59
N ALA A 201 -12.46 -9.47 1.70
CA ALA A 201 -13.63 -9.23 2.51
C ALA A 201 -13.37 -8.01 3.43
N LEU A 202 -14.11 -6.95 3.22
CA LEU A 202 -14.05 -5.75 4.04
C LEU A 202 -15.16 -5.78 5.10
N PRO A 203 -14.99 -5.08 6.23
CA PRO A 203 -15.99 -5.07 7.28
C PRO A 203 -17.32 -4.46 6.81
N GLY A 204 -18.44 -4.88 7.45
CA GLY A 204 -19.79 -4.42 7.11
C GLY A 204 -20.38 -5.10 5.86
N ASN A 205 -20.03 -6.37 5.62
CA ASN A 205 -20.45 -7.16 4.44
C ASN A 205 -20.12 -6.49 3.09
N ARG A 206 -19.06 -5.69 3.06
CA ARG A 206 -18.56 -5.07 1.83
C ARG A 206 -17.47 -5.94 1.23
N GLN A 207 -17.56 -6.19 -0.05
CA GLN A 207 -16.42 -6.68 -0.82
C GLN A 207 -15.61 -5.47 -1.30
N SER A 208 -14.30 -5.64 -1.40
CA SER A 208 -13.48 -4.68 -2.13
C SER A 208 -13.99 -4.60 -3.58
N ASP A 209 -14.01 -3.39 -4.15
CA ASP A 209 -14.37 -3.21 -5.57
C ASP A 209 -13.27 -3.74 -6.52
N GLY A 210 -12.21 -4.28 -5.98
CA GLY A 210 -11.05 -4.80 -6.71
C GLY A 210 -10.47 -6.03 -6.05
N VAL A 211 -9.26 -6.35 -6.47
CA VAL A 211 -8.47 -7.48 -5.96
C VAL A 211 -7.06 -7.01 -5.59
N ILE A 212 -6.37 -7.78 -4.75
CA ILE A 212 -4.93 -7.71 -4.67
C ILE A 212 -4.37 -8.75 -5.64
N ALA A 213 -3.62 -8.28 -6.63
CA ALA A 213 -2.87 -9.12 -7.54
C ALA A 213 -1.51 -9.41 -6.91
N GLU A 214 -1.30 -10.64 -6.45
CA GLU A 214 0.01 -11.14 -6.01
C GLU A 214 0.75 -11.68 -7.23
N ILE A 215 2.02 -11.25 -7.39
CA ILE A 215 2.89 -11.68 -8.48
C ILE A 215 4.20 -12.17 -7.90
N GLY A 216 4.50 -13.45 -8.12
CA GLY A 216 5.70 -14.13 -7.61
C GLY A 216 6.80 -14.29 -8.63
N THR A 217 6.48 -14.27 -9.93
CA THR A 217 7.46 -14.33 -11.02
C THR A 217 7.10 -13.35 -12.12
N ILE A 218 8.12 -12.78 -12.76
CA ILE A 218 7.98 -11.91 -13.94
C ILE A 218 9.13 -12.27 -14.88
N ARG A 219 8.83 -12.63 -16.12
CA ARG A 219 9.83 -12.90 -17.14
C ARG A 219 9.41 -12.20 -18.43
N ARG A 220 10.27 -11.35 -18.96
CA ARG A 220 10.03 -10.70 -20.25
C ARG A 220 10.07 -11.72 -21.38
N LYS A 221 9.08 -11.71 -22.25
CA LYS A 221 9.06 -12.56 -23.45
C LYS A 221 10.17 -12.16 -24.38
N THR A 222 10.92 -13.14 -24.88
CA THR A 222 11.85 -12.95 -26.00
C THR A 222 11.03 -12.83 -27.28
N SER A 223 11.28 -11.78 -28.04
CA SER A 223 10.71 -11.54 -29.39
C SER A 223 11.14 -12.60 -30.36
#